data_1f614cd2e9f9c7513cc444bc735f4b43
#
_entry.id   1f614cd2e9f9c7513cc444bc735f4b43
#
_cell.length_a   1.000
_cell.length_b   1.000
_cell.length_c   1.000
_cell.angle_alpha   90.00
_cell.angle_beta   90.00
_cell.angle_gamma   90.00
#
_symmetry.space_group_name_H-M   'P 1'
#
loop_
_entity.id
_entity.type
_entity.pdbx_description
1 polymer ?
#
loop_
_entity_poly.entity_id
_entity_poly.type
_entity_poly.pdbx_seq_one_letter_code
_entity_poly.pdbx_strand_id
1 'polypeptide(L)'
;MRWALFSKLHTQERTQDMSANRTGLLGKKIGMTQMFTPQGDRIGVTVVHVGNCVVLGKRPIEKDGYSAVQVGYGEKPLRLCTKPELGLYSKLNVKPARIVREFRLDPKQVDALEVGKSVAPSAIFKPLTFVDVVGQSKGKGFQGVVKRHHMAASVASHGSHEFFRHGGSIGCRLTPGRVHKGKRMTGHMGDERVTVESVALIEVRDAEGLLVLRGSVPGCNNSYITVRNATKRLGAVRLTEAEQDQKKRSAGVKKAAPGAKKK
;
A
#
# COMPACT_ATOMS: atom_id res chain seq x y z
N MET A 1 6.37 -5.77 -40.29
CA MET A 1 5.01 -5.46 -39.76
C MET A 1 4.53 -6.39 -38.63
N ARG A 2 4.91 -7.66 -38.54
CA ARG A 2 4.44 -8.60 -37.48
C ARG A 2 4.92 -8.29 -36.04
N TRP A 3 6.08 -7.71 -35.88
CA TRP A 3 6.68 -7.38 -34.55
C TRP A 3 5.98 -6.23 -33.84
N ALA A 4 5.51 -5.24 -34.57
CA ALA A 4 4.81 -4.08 -34.00
C ALA A 4 3.39 -4.41 -33.50
N LEU A 5 2.74 -5.41 -34.09
CA LEU A 5 1.44 -5.91 -33.64
C LEU A 5 1.58 -6.75 -32.36
N PHE A 6 2.64 -7.55 -32.24
CA PHE A 6 2.89 -8.38 -31.06
C PHE A 6 3.24 -7.53 -29.82
N SER A 7 4.00 -6.43 -29.98
CA SER A 7 4.31 -5.51 -28.88
C SER A 7 3.06 -4.72 -28.43
N LYS A 8 2.18 -4.32 -29.36
CA LYS A 8 0.94 -3.61 -29.00
C LYS A 8 -0.06 -4.49 -28.26
N LEU A 9 -0.23 -5.75 -28.67
CA LEU A 9 -1.10 -6.72 -27.99
C LEU A 9 -0.60 -6.99 -26.56
N HIS A 10 0.69 -7.22 -26.39
CA HIS A 10 1.29 -7.47 -25.05
C HIS A 10 1.25 -6.26 -24.13
N THR A 11 1.28 -5.04 -24.69
CA THR A 11 1.15 -3.79 -23.94
C THR A 11 -0.31 -3.54 -23.55
N GLN A 12 -1.27 -3.89 -24.41
CA GLN A 12 -2.70 -3.76 -24.10
C GLN A 12 -3.17 -4.77 -23.06
N GLU A 13 -2.71 -6.02 -23.12
CA GLU A 13 -2.99 -7.02 -22.07
C GLU A 13 -2.38 -6.61 -20.72
N ARG A 14 -1.15 -6.10 -20.69
CA ARG A 14 -0.55 -5.58 -19.44
C ARG A 14 -1.29 -4.37 -18.87
N THR A 15 -1.79 -3.47 -19.71
CA THR A 15 -2.55 -2.30 -19.24
C THR A 15 -3.93 -2.67 -18.74
N GLN A 16 -4.59 -3.67 -19.31
CA GLN A 16 -5.86 -4.19 -18.80
C GLN A 16 -5.68 -4.92 -17.48
N ASP A 17 -4.67 -5.76 -17.31
CA ASP A 17 -4.35 -6.44 -16.04
C ASP A 17 -3.96 -5.45 -14.92
N MET A 18 -3.28 -4.37 -15.23
CA MET A 18 -2.89 -3.38 -14.22
C MET A 18 -4.06 -2.52 -13.70
N SER A 19 -5.14 -2.38 -14.46
CA SER A 19 -6.34 -1.66 -14.02
C SER A 19 -7.30 -2.54 -13.21
N ALA A 20 -7.35 -3.83 -13.50
CA ALA A 20 -8.30 -4.81 -12.96
C ALA A 20 -7.99 -5.27 -11.53
N ASN A 21 -6.76 -5.11 -11.04
CA ASN A 21 -6.31 -5.74 -9.80
C ASN A 21 -6.19 -4.77 -8.62
N ARG A 22 -7.14 -3.83 -8.49
CA ARG A 22 -7.18 -2.87 -7.38
C ARG A 22 -8.10 -3.31 -6.24
N THR A 23 -8.36 -4.60 -6.13
CA THR A 23 -9.06 -5.18 -4.97
C THR A 23 -8.34 -4.84 -3.69
N GLY A 24 -9.11 -4.49 -2.67
CA GLY A 24 -8.54 -4.16 -1.38
C GLY A 24 -9.58 -4.15 -0.27
N LEU A 25 -9.08 -4.05 0.94
CA LEU A 25 -9.88 -3.91 2.16
C LEU A 25 -9.40 -2.72 2.98
N LEU A 26 -10.29 -2.26 3.83
CA LEU A 26 -9.98 -1.29 4.87
C LEU A 26 -9.51 -2.01 6.12
N GLY A 27 -8.62 -1.40 6.86
CA GLY A 27 -8.14 -1.96 8.10
C GLY A 27 -7.67 -0.92 9.09
N LYS A 28 -7.36 -1.40 10.27
CA LYS A 28 -6.81 -0.62 11.38
C LYS A 28 -5.45 -1.18 11.77
N LYS A 29 -4.43 -0.34 11.80
CA LYS A 29 -3.11 -0.72 12.27
C LYS A 29 -3.17 -0.98 13.77
N ILE A 30 -2.89 -2.21 14.20
CA ILE A 30 -2.84 -2.55 15.63
C ILE A 30 -1.48 -2.12 16.19
N GLY A 31 -0.40 -2.61 15.59
CA GLY A 31 0.96 -2.35 16.08
C GLY A 31 2.00 -3.08 15.26
N MET A 32 3.21 -3.08 15.77
CA MET A 32 4.32 -3.83 15.19
C MET A 32 4.84 -4.85 16.18
N THR A 33 5.23 -6.00 15.67
CA THR A 33 5.84 -7.09 16.42
C THR A 33 6.94 -7.74 15.59
N GLN A 34 7.46 -8.85 16.03
CA GLN A 34 8.44 -9.65 15.32
C GLN A 34 7.93 -11.06 15.14
N MET A 35 8.34 -11.67 14.05
CA MET A 35 8.10 -13.09 13.76
C MET A 35 9.41 -13.74 13.35
N PHE A 36 9.51 -15.04 13.58
CA PHE A 36 10.61 -15.85 13.08
C PHE A 36 10.17 -16.56 11.80
N THR A 37 11.01 -16.56 10.81
CA THR A 37 10.82 -17.36 9.60
C THR A 37 11.09 -18.83 9.93
N PRO A 38 10.61 -19.76 9.10
CA PRO A 38 10.96 -21.18 9.26
C PRO A 38 12.46 -21.48 9.28
N GLN A 39 13.28 -20.53 8.80
CA GLN A 39 14.74 -20.64 8.76
C GLN A 39 15.44 -20.01 9.97
N GLY A 40 14.68 -19.46 10.92
CA GLY A 40 15.22 -18.84 12.12
C GLY A 40 15.48 -17.33 12.01
N ASP A 41 15.29 -16.70 10.86
CA ASP A 41 15.46 -15.26 10.70
C ASP A 41 14.37 -14.48 11.40
N ARG A 42 14.76 -13.47 12.17
CA ARG A 42 13.84 -12.55 12.83
C ARG A 42 13.44 -11.41 11.89
N ILE A 43 12.15 -11.32 11.59
CA ILE A 43 11.58 -10.26 10.75
C ILE A 43 10.64 -9.36 11.54
N GLY A 44 10.73 -8.04 11.32
CA GLY A 44 9.76 -7.09 11.85
C GLY A 44 8.48 -7.11 11.03
N VAL A 45 7.34 -7.19 11.71
CA VAL A 45 6.03 -7.25 11.07
C VAL A 45 5.07 -6.24 11.67
N THR A 46 4.14 -5.77 10.85
CA THR A 46 3.00 -4.96 11.28
C THR A 46 1.73 -5.79 11.24
N VAL A 47 0.97 -5.77 12.32
CA VAL A 47 -0.34 -6.42 12.41
C VAL A 47 -1.44 -5.41 12.10
N VAL A 48 -2.31 -5.78 11.17
CA VAL A 48 -3.43 -4.98 10.69
C VAL A 48 -4.72 -5.75 10.86
N HIS A 49 -5.69 -5.16 11.55
CA HIS A 49 -7.03 -5.73 11.67
C HIS A 49 -7.88 -5.27 10.48
N VAL A 50 -8.39 -6.21 9.71
CA VAL A 50 -9.25 -6.00 8.52
C VAL A 50 -10.61 -6.69 8.67
N GLY A 51 -10.86 -7.33 9.79
CA GLY A 51 -12.15 -7.92 10.10
C GLY A 51 -13.28 -6.86 10.06
N ASN A 52 -14.50 -7.29 9.80
CA ASN A 52 -15.69 -6.42 9.74
C ASN A 52 -15.71 -5.42 8.56
N CYS A 53 -15.05 -5.73 7.45
CA CYS A 53 -15.29 -5.02 6.20
C CYS A 53 -16.63 -5.45 5.61
N VAL A 54 -17.58 -4.51 5.43
CA VAL A 54 -18.91 -4.77 4.91
C VAL A 54 -19.10 -4.06 3.57
N VAL A 55 -19.70 -4.75 2.60
CA VAL A 55 -20.09 -4.18 1.31
C VAL A 55 -21.33 -3.31 1.52
N LEU A 56 -21.20 -2.00 1.30
CA LEU A 56 -22.30 -1.03 1.45
C LEU A 56 -23.04 -0.76 0.14
N GLY A 57 -22.36 -0.91 -0.99
CA GLY A 57 -22.99 -0.64 -2.27
C GLY A 57 -22.13 -1.06 -3.45
N LYS A 58 -22.75 -1.17 -4.59
CA LYS A 58 -22.14 -1.46 -5.89
C LYS A 58 -22.31 -0.25 -6.80
N ARG A 59 -21.32 0.02 -7.61
CA ARG A 59 -21.31 1.06 -8.64
C ARG A 59 -21.25 0.38 -10.01
N PRO A 60 -22.39 0.17 -10.67
CA PRO A 60 -22.40 -0.40 -12.02
C PRO A 60 -22.03 0.66 -13.07
N ILE A 61 -21.42 0.21 -14.17
CA ILE A 61 -20.97 1.09 -15.27
C ILE A 61 -22.14 1.89 -15.87
N GLU A 62 -23.32 1.28 -15.97
CA GLU A 62 -24.49 1.88 -16.60
C GLU A 62 -24.99 3.15 -15.89
N LYS A 63 -24.88 3.18 -14.55
CA LYS A 63 -25.38 4.31 -13.74
C LYS A 63 -24.28 5.31 -13.38
N ASP A 64 -23.12 4.80 -12.98
CA ASP A 64 -22.04 5.61 -12.38
C ASP A 64 -20.90 5.86 -13.36
N GLY A 65 -20.88 5.21 -14.55
CA GLY A 65 -19.81 5.33 -15.55
C GLY A 65 -18.53 4.56 -15.23
N TYR A 66 -18.47 3.86 -14.08
CA TYR A 66 -17.36 3.01 -13.69
C TYR A 66 -17.83 1.87 -12.79
N SER A 67 -17.04 0.79 -12.76
CA SER A 67 -17.33 -0.38 -11.92
C SER A 67 -16.53 -0.29 -10.62
N ALA A 68 -17.23 -0.31 -9.46
CA ALA A 68 -16.62 -0.28 -8.14
C ALA A 68 -17.52 -0.87 -7.06
N VAL A 69 -16.91 -1.23 -5.94
CA VAL A 69 -17.59 -1.65 -4.72
C VAL A 69 -17.28 -0.70 -3.59
N GLN A 70 -18.30 -0.25 -2.89
CA GLN A 70 -18.19 0.58 -1.71
C GLN A 70 -18.09 -0.31 -0.47
N VAL A 71 -16.97 -0.22 0.26
CA VAL A 71 -16.69 -1.00 1.45
C VAL A 71 -16.63 -0.09 2.66
N GLY A 72 -17.32 -0.48 3.72
CA GLY A 72 -17.31 0.17 5.03
C GLY A 72 -16.49 -0.62 6.03
N TYR A 73 -15.83 0.08 6.96
CA TYR A 73 -15.04 -0.51 8.03
C TYR A 73 -15.17 0.24 9.34
N GLY A 74 -15.16 -0.51 10.44
CA GLY A 74 -15.25 0.02 11.79
C GLY A 74 -16.63 0.55 12.15
N GLU A 75 -16.98 0.54 13.42
CA GLU A 75 -18.30 1.01 13.89
C GLU A 75 -18.26 2.51 14.22
N LYS A 76 -19.25 3.24 13.78
CA LYS A 76 -19.49 4.65 14.08
C LYS A 76 -20.65 4.73 15.08
N PRO A 77 -20.50 5.39 16.22
CA PRO A 77 -21.61 5.58 17.16
C PRO A 77 -22.79 6.29 16.50
N LEU A 78 -24.00 5.82 16.74
CA LEU A 78 -25.23 6.36 16.14
C LEU A 78 -25.40 7.87 16.36
N ARG A 79 -25.00 8.37 17.54
CA ARG A 79 -25.06 9.81 17.90
C ARG A 79 -24.23 10.72 16.99
N LEU A 80 -23.22 10.14 16.30
CA LEU A 80 -22.34 10.88 15.38
C LEU A 80 -22.79 10.75 13.91
N CYS A 81 -23.83 9.97 13.65
CA CYS A 81 -24.35 9.76 12.30
C CYS A 81 -25.39 10.84 11.96
N THR A 82 -25.33 11.32 10.73
CA THR A 82 -26.37 12.20 10.20
C THR A 82 -27.62 11.41 9.82
N LYS A 83 -28.79 12.07 9.76
CA LYS A 83 -30.06 11.42 9.36
C LYS A 83 -29.99 10.71 8.00
N PRO A 84 -29.38 11.30 6.94
CA PRO A 84 -29.18 10.61 5.65
C PRO A 84 -28.32 9.36 5.75
N GLU A 85 -27.21 9.41 6.53
CA GLU A 85 -26.36 8.23 6.77
C GLU A 85 -27.16 7.11 7.45
N LEU A 86 -27.91 7.43 8.51
CA LEU A 86 -28.75 6.46 9.21
C LEU A 86 -29.75 5.81 8.27
N GLY A 87 -30.39 6.59 7.38
CA GLY A 87 -31.30 6.06 6.38
C GLY A 87 -30.68 5.06 5.42
N LEU A 88 -29.42 5.30 5.02
CA LEU A 88 -28.66 4.37 4.18
C LEU A 88 -28.39 3.04 4.92
N TYR A 89 -27.86 3.12 6.13
CA TYR A 89 -27.49 1.93 6.91
C TYR A 89 -28.71 1.12 7.36
N SER A 90 -29.83 1.79 7.67
CA SER A 90 -31.09 1.13 8.00
C SER A 90 -31.65 0.32 6.83
N LYS A 91 -31.55 0.84 5.59
CA LYS A 91 -31.97 0.09 4.39
C LYS A 91 -31.14 -1.17 4.16
N LEU A 92 -29.87 -1.15 4.55
CA LEU A 92 -28.95 -2.27 4.39
C LEU A 92 -28.94 -3.23 5.59
N ASN A 93 -29.64 -2.90 6.67
CA ASN A 93 -29.59 -3.62 7.95
C ASN A 93 -28.15 -3.81 8.48
N VAL A 94 -27.29 -2.80 8.30
CA VAL A 94 -25.87 -2.84 8.67
C VAL A 94 -25.58 -1.73 9.67
N LYS A 95 -24.67 -1.96 10.60
CA LYS A 95 -24.16 -0.94 11.52
C LYS A 95 -23.42 0.16 10.75
N PRO A 96 -23.55 1.44 11.16
CA PRO A 96 -22.86 2.55 10.54
C PRO A 96 -21.33 2.35 10.55
N ALA A 97 -20.71 2.49 9.38
CA ALA A 97 -19.29 2.38 9.22
C ALA A 97 -18.57 3.71 9.54
N ARG A 98 -17.40 3.62 10.15
CA ARG A 98 -16.60 4.81 10.47
C ARG A 98 -15.86 5.33 9.25
N ILE A 99 -15.39 4.44 8.40
CA ILE A 99 -14.70 4.78 7.15
C ILE A 99 -15.35 4.02 6.02
N VAL A 100 -15.55 4.71 4.93
CA VAL A 100 -16.09 4.16 3.68
C VAL A 100 -15.12 4.52 2.56
N ARG A 101 -14.77 3.55 1.71
CA ARG A 101 -13.94 3.73 0.52
C ARG A 101 -14.48 2.88 -0.61
N GLU A 102 -14.19 3.32 -1.82
CA GLU A 102 -14.51 2.59 -3.04
C GLU A 102 -13.27 1.90 -3.60
N PHE A 103 -13.47 0.67 -4.04
CA PHE A 103 -12.47 -0.12 -4.75
C PHE A 103 -12.98 -0.39 -6.16
N ARG A 104 -12.22 0.03 -7.15
CA ARG A 104 -12.52 -0.26 -8.55
C ARG A 104 -12.21 -1.72 -8.83
N LEU A 105 -13.19 -2.43 -9.34
CA LEU A 105 -13.15 -3.86 -9.65
C LEU A 105 -13.72 -4.09 -11.04
N ASP A 106 -13.40 -5.25 -11.61
CA ASP A 106 -14.05 -5.70 -12.82
C ASP A 106 -15.54 -5.95 -12.60
N PRO A 107 -16.41 -5.70 -13.58
CA PRO A 107 -17.85 -5.89 -13.46
C PRO A 107 -18.22 -7.27 -12.92
N LYS A 108 -17.59 -8.33 -13.43
CA LYS A 108 -17.81 -9.73 -12.99
C LYS A 108 -17.53 -9.93 -11.49
N GLN A 109 -16.50 -9.24 -10.94
CA GLN A 109 -16.16 -9.32 -9.53
C GLN A 109 -17.13 -8.52 -8.67
N VAL A 110 -17.64 -7.39 -9.19
CA VAL A 110 -18.66 -6.58 -8.50
C VAL A 110 -19.96 -7.35 -8.38
N ASP A 111 -20.36 -8.07 -9.41
CA ASP A 111 -21.61 -8.86 -9.40
C ASP A 111 -21.56 -10.02 -8.40
N ALA A 112 -20.39 -10.64 -8.22
CA ALA A 112 -20.18 -11.73 -7.28
C ALA A 112 -20.27 -11.33 -5.81
N LEU A 113 -20.07 -10.06 -5.47
CA LEU A 113 -20.15 -9.56 -4.08
C LEU A 113 -21.59 -9.18 -3.74
N GLU A 114 -22.07 -9.53 -2.58
CA GLU A 114 -23.42 -9.18 -2.11
C GLU A 114 -23.38 -7.97 -1.16
N VAL A 115 -24.33 -7.06 -1.35
CA VAL A 115 -24.48 -5.87 -0.49
C VAL A 115 -24.96 -6.31 0.89
N GLY A 116 -24.42 -5.72 1.94
CA GLY A 116 -24.73 -6.05 3.35
C GLY A 116 -23.90 -7.20 3.93
N LYS A 117 -23.16 -7.95 3.09
CA LYS A 117 -22.30 -9.05 3.59
C LYS A 117 -20.91 -8.57 3.96
N SER A 118 -20.32 -9.25 4.96
CA SER A 118 -18.91 -9.05 5.32
C SER A 118 -17.99 -9.78 4.33
N VAL A 119 -16.85 -9.20 4.05
CA VAL A 119 -15.83 -9.77 3.15
C VAL A 119 -14.72 -10.36 3.98
N ALA A 120 -14.48 -11.67 3.83
CA ALA A 120 -13.36 -12.34 4.46
C ALA A 120 -12.02 -11.90 3.84
N PRO A 121 -10.97 -11.69 4.64
CA PRO A 121 -9.64 -11.31 4.14
C PRO A 121 -9.07 -12.30 3.13
N SER A 122 -9.24 -13.60 3.33
CA SER A 122 -8.75 -14.66 2.44
C SER A 122 -9.41 -14.67 1.06
N ALA A 123 -10.62 -14.13 0.94
CA ALA A 123 -11.30 -14.01 -0.36
C ALA A 123 -10.57 -13.04 -1.31
N ILE A 124 -9.83 -12.07 -0.76
CA ILE A 124 -9.12 -11.03 -1.53
C ILE A 124 -7.61 -11.24 -1.50
N PHE A 125 -7.06 -11.59 -0.35
CA PHE A 125 -5.62 -11.66 -0.13
C PHE A 125 -5.16 -13.10 0.07
N LYS A 126 -4.17 -13.49 -0.71
CA LYS A 126 -3.49 -14.77 -0.55
C LYS A 126 -2.21 -14.57 0.29
N PRO A 127 -1.88 -15.47 1.21
CA PRO A 127 -0.60 -15.38 1.93
C PRO A 127 0.57 -15.44 0.94
N LEU A 128 1.70 -14.87 1.33
CA LEU A 128 2.92 -14.78 0.53
C LEU A 128 2.76 -14.02 -0.79
N THR A 129 1.88 -13.02 -0.83
CA THR A 129 1.74 -12.08 -1.95
C THR A 129 2.22 -10.68 -1.56
N PHE A 130 2.36 -9.80 -2.55
CA PHE A 130 2.64 -8.39 -2.31
C PHE A 130 1.35 -7.58 -2.28
N VAL A 131 1.32 -6.62 -1.36
CA VAL A 131 0.21 -5.67 -1.21
C VAL A 131 0.75 -4.24 -1.14
N ASP A 132 -0.08 -3.29 -1.56
CA ASP A 132 0.18 -1.86 -1.37
C ASP A 132 -0.65 -1.37 -0.19
N VAL A 133 -0.02 -0.61 0.70
CA VAL A 133 -0.67 -0.07 1.89
C VAL A 133 -0.73 1.44 1.81
N VAL A 134 -1.93 1.98 1.87
CA VAL A 134 -2.19 3.42 1.86
C VAL A 134 -2.65 3.85 3.24
N GLY A 135 -2.02 4.86 3.80
CA GLY A 135 -2.38 5.41 5.10
C GLY A 135 -1.97 6.87 5.22
N GLN A 136 -2.35 7.48 6.33
CA GLN A 136 -1.94 8.83 6.67
C GLN A 136 -0.68 8.76 7.51
N SER A 137 0.37 9.46 7.09
CA SER A 137 1.65 9.49 7.80
C SER A 137 1.53 10.21 9.14
N LYS A 138 2.44 9.93 10.06
CA LYS A 138 2.50 10.67 11.33
C LYS A 138 2.84 12.13 11.06
N GLY A 139 2.05 13.05 11.59
CA GLY A 139 2.33 14.49 11.53
C GLY A 139 3.62 14.84 12.28
N LYS A 140 4.40 15.74 11.71
CA LYS A 140 5.66 16.25 12.30
C LYS A 140 5.61 17.76 12.52
N GLY A 141 4.48 18.39 12.23
CA GLY A 141 4.28 19.83 12.34
C GLY A 141 5.11 20.60 11.31
N PHE A 142 5.41 21.85 11.60
CA PHE A 142 6.28 22.70 10.78
C PHE A 142 7.74 22.27 10.94
N GLN A 143 8.42 21.97 9.85
CA GLN A 143 9.79 21.49 9.84
C GLN A 143 10.70 22.34 8.96
N GLY A 144 11.95 22.48 9.41
CA GLY A 144 13.02 23.13 8.66
C GLY A 144 13.47 22.27 7.46
N VAL A 145 14.21 22.90 6.55
CA VAL A 145 14.67 22.30 5.29
C VAL A 145 15.57 21.09 5.48
N VAL A 146 16.36 21.05 6.54
CA VAL A 146 17.25 19.93 6.87
C VAL A 146 16.45 18.66 7.10
N LYS A 147 15.40 18.70 7.94
CA LYS A 147 14.55 17.55 8.23
C LYS A 147 13.56 17.24 7.13
N ARG A 148 12.96 18.27 6.53
CA ARG A 148 11.90 18.10 5.51
C ARG A 148 12.43 17.63 4.17
N HIS A 149 13.60 18.13 3.75
CA HIS A 149 14.15 17.90 2.43
C HIS A 149 15.52 17.26 2.42
N HIS A 150 16.03 16.87 3.60
CA HIS A 150 17.35 16.25 3.77
C HIS A 150 18.49 17.11 3.19
N MET A 151 18.36 18.43 3.30
CA MET A 151 19.42 19.36 2.89
C MET A 151 20.61 19.25 3.86
N ALA A 152 21.82 19.44 3.33
CA ALA A 152 23.02 19.55 4.16
C ALA A 152 22.90 20.80 5.03
N ALA A 153 23.24 20.65 6.30
CA ALA A 153 23.40 21.78 7.21
C ALA A 153 24.81 22.38 7.07
N SER A 154 24.97 23.64 7.42
CA SER A 154 26.29 24.22 7.60
C SER A 154 27.00 23.62 8.79
N VAL A 155 28.32 23.81 8.90
CA VAL A 155 29.12 23.35 10.05
C VAL A 155 28.55 23.98 11.33
N ALA A 156 28.47 23.20 12.41
CA ALA A 156 27.94 23.68 13.69
C ALA A 156 28.94 24.52 14.50
N SER A 157 30.17 24.69 14.02
CA SER A 157 31.27 25.45 14.61
C SER A 157 31.86 26.46 13.60
N HIS A 158 33.00 27.05 13.90
CA HIS A 158 33.69 28.05 13.05
C HIS A 158 32.85 29.27 12.70
N GLY A 159 32.09 29.80 13.69
CA GLY A 159 31.32 31.02 13.54
C GLY A 159 30.01 30.93 12.80
N SER A 160 29.49 29.72 12.55
CA SER A 160 28.20 29.53 11.88
C SER A 160 27.02 30.03 12.69
N HIS A 161 27.12 30.12 14.02
CA HIS A 161 26.06 30.55 14.95
C HIS A 161 24.69 29.96 14.63
N GLU A 162 23.63 30.78 14.57
CA GLU A 162 22.22 30.38 14.34
C GLU A 162 21.93 29.93 12.91
N PHE A 163 22.79 30.23 11.94
CA PHE A 163 22.54 29.94 10.51
C PHE A 163 22.76 28.48 10.11
N PHE A 164 23.35 27.66 10.98
CA PHE A 164 23.77 26.29 10.63
C PHE A 164 22.62 25.38 10.11
N ARG A 165 21.36 25.69 10.43
CA ARG A 165 20.20 24.90 9.99
C ARG A 165 19.27 25.66 9.04
N HIS A 166 19.67 26.82 8.53
CA HIS A 166 18.88 27.64 7.62
C HIS A 166 18.85 27.09 6.19
N GLY A 167 17.89 27.56 5.40
CA GLY A 167 17.66 27.08 4.02
C GLY A 167 18.64 27.64 2.99
N GLY A 168 19.47 28.61 3.36
CA GLY A 168 20.38 29.28 2.45
C GLY A 168 19.66 30.20 1.44
N SER A 169 20.33 30.53 0.35
CA SER A 169 19.80 31.36 -0.71
C SER A 169 18.57 30.75 -1.38
N ILE A 170 17.57 31.56 -1.66
CA ILE A 170 16.34 31.17 -2.35
C ILE A 170 16.35 31.48 -3.84
N GLY A 171 17.32 32.27 -4.32
CA GLY A 171 17.44 32.61 -5.73
C GLY A 171 18.33 33.82 -5.97
N CYS A 172 18.36 34.29 -7.21
CA CYS A 172 19.10 35.45 -7.65
C CYS A 172 18.15 36.64 -7.87
N ARG A 173 18.64 37.86 -7.62
CA ARG A 173 17.83 39.08 -7.65
C ARG A 173 17.34 39.46 -9.06
N LEU A 174 18.27 39.53 -10.03
CA LEU A 174 17.97 40.07 -11.37
C LEU A 174 17.41 38.99 -12.32
N THR A 175 18.07 37.83 -12.42
CA THR A 175 17.66 36.76 -13.32
C THR A 175 17.52 35.46 -12.52
N PRO A 176 16.32 34.90 -12.36
CA PRO A 176 15.04 35.18 -13.04
C PRO A 176 14.14 36.23 -12.36
N GLY A 177 14.59 36.97 -11.34
CA GLY A 177 13.79 37.97 -10.61
C GLY A 177 12.63 37.39 -9.77
N ARG A 178 12.59 36.08 -9.61
CA ARG A 178 11.56 35.33 -8.86
C ARG A 178 12.15 34.09 -8.24
N VAL A 179 11.47 33.54 -7.24
CA VAL A 179 11.76 32.21 -6.70
C VAL A 179 11.15 31.18 -7.63
N HIS A 180 11.94 30.14 -8.01
CA HIS A 180 11.46 29.08 -8.86
C HIS A 180 10.35 28.26 -8.17
N LYS A 181 9.35 27.84 -8.95
CA LYS A 181 8.31 26.90 -8.46
C LYS A 181 8.97 25.62 -8.00
N GLY A 182 8.47 25.04 -6.89
CA GLY A 182 9.02 23.83 -6.32
C GLY A 182 10.32 24.00 -5.53
N LYS A 183 10.79 25.24 -5.27
CA LYS A 183 11.94 25.49 -4.38
C LYS A 183 11.66 24.87 -3.01
N ARG A 184 12.60 24.06 -2.53
CA ARG A 184 12.50 23.37 -1.24
C ARG A 184 12.66 24.37 -0.10
N MET A 185 11.59 24.56 0.67
CA MET A 185 11.51 25.50 1.79
C MET A 185 10.96 24.80 3.04
N THR A 186 11.03 25.50 4.16
CA THR A 186 10.38 25.09 5.42
C THR A 186 8.87 24.95 5.22
N GLY A 187 8.21 24.16 6.04
CA GLY A 187 6.75 24.01 5.98
C GLY A 187 6.26 22.76 6.69
N HIS A 188 4.97 22.52 6.57
CA HIS A 188 4.31 21.35 7.15
C HIS A 188 4.92 20.04 6.61
N MET A 189 5.15 19.07 7.49
CA MET A 189 5.67 17.76 7.16
C MET A 189 4.84 16.68 7.83
N GLY A 190 4.57 15.61 7.11
CA GLY A 190 3.71 14.52 7.58
C GLY A 190 2.23 14.88 7.54
N ASP A 191 1.41 14.04 8.18
CA ASP A 191 -0.06 14.13 8.13
C ASP A 191 -0.61 14.17 6.70
N GLU A 192 0.03 13.44 5.81
CA GLU A 192 -0.29 13.33 4.40
C GLU A 192 -0.56 11.88 4.01
N ARG A 193 -1.33 11.69 2.95
CA ARG A 193 -1.62 10.37 2.41
C ARG A 193 -0.39 9.80 1.72
N VAL A 194 0.14 8.71 2.28
CA VAL A 194 1.32 8.01 1.77
C VAL A 194 0.94 6.58 1.38
N THR A 195 1.49 6.12 0.28
CA THR A 195 1.38 4.72 -0.15
C THR A 195 2.73 4.05 -0.01
N VAL A 196 2.79 2.95 0.72
CA VAL A 196 3.93 2.03 0.75
C VAL A 196 3.60 0.89 -0.18
N GLU A 197 4.37 0.80 -1.27
CA GLU A 197 4.15 -0.17 -2.34
C GLU A 197 4.89 -1.48 -2.07
N SER A 198 4.34 -2.58 -2.58
CA SER A 198 4.98 -3.91 -2.61
C SER A 198 5.42 -4.41 -1.23
N VAL A 199 4.57 -4.24 -0.23
CA VAL A 199 4.77 -4.82 1.11
C VAL A 199 4.44 -6.30 1.04
N ALA A 200 5.30 -7.15 1.60
CA ALA A 200 5.05 -8.59 1.63
C ALA A 200 3.98 -8.93 2.70
N LEU A 201 2.92 -9.58 2.27
CA LEU A 201 1.91 -10.18 3.14
C LEU A 201 2.38 -11.58 3.53
N ILE A 202 2.66 -11.79 4.82
CA ILE A 202 3.21 -13.06 5.30
C ILE A 202 2.08 -14.02 5.60
N GLU A 203 1.10 -13.58 6.37
CA GLU A 203 0.03 -14.43 6.90
C GLU A 203 -1.33 -13.72 6.85
N VAL A 204 -2.38 -14.48 6.61
CA VAL A 204 -3.78 -14.06 6.68
C VAL A 204 -4.47 -14.93 7.72
N ARG A 205 -5.04 -14.32 8.76
CA ARG A 205 -5.78 -14.99 9.83
C ARG A 205 -7.24 -14.57 9.77
N ASP A 206 -8.05 -15.37 9.12
CA ASP A 206 -9.48 -15.05 8.94
C ASP A 206 -10.26 -15.07 10.25
N ALA A 207 -9.99 -16.03 11.14
CA ALA A 207 -10.68 -16.16 12.42
C ALA A 207 -10.60 -14.88 13.28
N GLU A 208 -9.45 -14.20 13.23
CA GLU A 208 -9.18 -12.97 13.97
C GLU A 208 -9.36 -11.72 13.08
N GLY A 209 -9.53 -11.90 11.78
CA GLY A 209 -9.56 -10.81 10.79
C GLY A 209 -8.24 -10.04 10.70
N LEU A 210 -7.09 -10.72 10.80
CA LEU A 210 -5.78 -10.11 10.85
C LEU A 210 -4.98 -10.36 9.57
N LEU A 211 -4.24 -9.31 9.16
CA LEU A 211 -3.18 -9.40 8.14
C LEU A 211 -1.83 -9.11 8.80
N VAL A 212 -0.84 -9.95 8.54
CA VAL A 212 0.53 -9.79 9.00
C VAL A 212 1.40 -9.35 7.83
N LEU A 213 1.87 -8.11 7.89
CA LEU A 213 2.65 -7.44 6.84
C LEU A 213 4.11 -7.30 7.25
N ARG A 214 5.03 -7.62 6.34
CA ARG A 214 6.47 -7.46 6.58
C ARG A 214 6.86 -5.98 6.55
N GLY A 215 7.49 -5.51 7.63
CA GLY A 215 8.03 -4.16 7.71
C GLY A 215 7.06 -3.12 8.26
N SER A 216 7.34 -1.86 7.98
CA SER A 216 6.59 -0.72 8.51
C SER A 216 5.44 -0.32 7.58
N VAL A 217 4.35 0.16 8.21
CA VAL A 217 3.14 0.65 7.53
C VAL A 217 2.91 2.10 7.95
N PRO A 218 2.44 2.98 7.07
CA PRO A 218 2.22 4.38 7.40
C PRO A 218 1.19 4.57 8.53
N GLY A 219 1.36 5.63 9.29
CA GLY A 219 0.46 6.04 10.36
C GLY A 219 0.87 5.58 11.76
N CYS A 220 0.13 6.07 12.75
CA CYS A 220 0.25 5.67 14.15
C CYS A 220 -0.49 4.36 14.41
N ASN A 221 -0.33 3.79 15.60
CA ASN A 221 -1.17 2.69 16.05
C ASN A 221 -2.61 3.18 16.14
N ASN A 222 -3.55 2.31 15.85
CA ASN A 222 -4.97 2.60 15.74
C ASN A 222 -5.37 3.50 14.55
N SER A 223 -4.46 3.89 13.66
CA SER A 223 -4.82 4.58 12.41
C SER A 223 -5.49 3.64 11.41
N TYR A 224 -6.36 4.22 10.61
CA TYR A 224 -7.01 3.50 9.52
C TYR A 224 -6.12 3.48 8.28
N ILE A 225 -6.07 2.34 7.63
CA ILE A 225 -5.29 2.11 6.43
C ILE A 225 -6.14 1.39 5.39
N THR A 226 -5.73 1.53 4.14
CA THR A 226 -6.30 0.78 3.02
C THR A 226 -5.23 -0.18 2.52
N VAL A 227 -5.54 -1.46 2.50
CA VAL A 227 -4.67 -2.51 1.94
C VAL A 227 -5.26 -2.93 0.60
N ARG A 228 -4.47 -2.95 -0.43
CA ARG A 228 -4.88 -3.38 -1.78
C ARG A 228 -3.81 -4.28 -2.40
N ASN A 229 -4.19 -5.08 -3.38
CA ASN A 229 -3.23 -5.88 -4.12
C ASN A 229 -2.17 -4.97 -4.77
N ALA A 230 -0.92 -5.43 -4.78
CA ALA A 230 0.18 -4.66 -5.35
C ALA A 230 0.00 -4.49 -6.86
N THR A 231 0.30 -3.29 -7.35
CA THR A 231 0.23 -2.99 -8.79
C THR A 231 1.56 -3.25 -9.50
N LYS A 232 2.69 -3.08 -8.82
CA LYS A 232 4.03 -3.20 -9.42
C LYS A 232 4.63 -4.61 -9.33
N ARG A 233 4.34 -5.34 -8.25
CA ARG A 233 4.82 -6.72 -8.04
C ARG A 233 3.66 -7.68 -7.98
N LEU A 234 3.43 -8.38 -9.06
CA LEU A 234 2.43 -9.43 -9.21
C LEU A 234 3.15 -10.78 -9.07
N GLY A 235 3.35 -11.27 -7.86
CA GLY A 235 4.04 -12.55 -7.68
C GLY A 235 4.10 -13.00 -6.23
N ALA A 236 4.50 -14.24 -6.01
CA ALA A 236 4.69 -14.78 -4.67
C ALA A 236 5.91 -14.16 -3.97
N VAL A 237 5.75 -13.85 -2.70
CA VAL A 237 6.84 -13.43 -1.83
C VAL A 237 7.71 -14.65 -1.55
N ARG A 238 8.98 -14.55 -1.84
CA ARG A 238 9.96 -15.53 -1.39
C ARG A 238 10.46 -15.08 -0.02
N LEU A 239 10.17 -15.86 1.00
CA LEU A 239 10.60 -15.54 2.37
C LEU A 239 12.13 -15.72 2.54
N THR A 240 12.82 -16.29 1.56
CA THR A 240 14.24 -16.60 1.65
C THR A 240 15.01 -16.33 0.37
N GLU A 241 16.12 -15.63 0.49
CA GLU A 241 17.19 -15.59 -0.53
C GLU A 241 17.85 -16.98 -0.67
N ALA A 242 17.86 -17.78 0.40
CA ALA A 242 18.44 -19.11 0.44
C ALA A 242 17.79 -20.12 -0.55
N GLU A 243 16.48 -20.00 -0.81
CA GLU A 243 15.86 -20.83 -1.86
C GLU A 243 16.33 -20.45 -3.27
N GLN A 244 16.69 -19.19 -3.49
CA GLN A 244 17.27 -18.77 -4.77
C GLN A 244 18.68 -19.33 -4.96
N ASP A 245 19.48 -19.37 -3.90
CA ASP A 245 20.83 -19.89 -3.93
C ASP A 245 20.85 -21.42 -4.04
N GLN A 246 19.92 -22.12 -3.39
CA GLN A 246 19.75 -23.57 -3.60
C GLN A 246 19.31 -23.89 -5.03
N LYS A 247 18.38 -23.12 -5.60
CA LYS A 247 17.95 -23.28 -7.00
C LYS A 247 19.08 -22.94 -8.00
N LYS A 248 19.90 -21.94 -7.70
CA LYS A 248 21.10 -21.61 -8.50
C LYS A 248 22.15 -22.70 -8.38
N ARG A 249 22.39 -23.25 -7.18
CA ARG A 249 23.31 -24.38 -6.94
C ARG A 249 22.83 -25.66 -7.61
N SER A 250 21.56 -25.99 -7.51
CA SER A 250 20.98 -27.19 -8.17
C SER A 250 20.95 -27.05 -9.71
N ALA A 251 20.74 -25.84 -10.24
CA ALA A 251 20.82 -25.58 -11.68
C ALA A 251 22.27 -25.61 -12.19
N GLY A 252 23.24 -25.18 -11.36
CA GLY A 252 24.67 -25.24 -11.65
C GLY A 252 25.22 -26.68 -11.68
N VAL A 253 24.74 -27.54 -10.78
CA VAL A 253 25.15 -28.96 -10.71
C VAL A 253 24.65 -29.76 -11.92
N LYS A 254 23.50 -29.42 -12.51
CA LYS A 254 23.02 -30.09 -13.75
C LYS A 254 23.82 -29.72 -15.01
N LYS A 255 24.62 -28.65 -15.00
CA LYS A 255 25.47 -28.26 -16.14
C LYS A 255 26.89 -28.84 -16.08
N ALA A 256 27.28 -29.44 -14.97
CA ALA A 256 28.61 -30.07 -14.78
C ALA A 256 28.51 -31.60 -14.73
N ALA A 257 27.94 -32.22 -15.76
CA ALA A 257 28.14 -33.65 -15.98
C ALA A 257 29.47 -33.83 -16.69
N PRO A 258 30.47 -34.58 -16.15
CA PRO A 258 31.76 -34.75 -16.77
C PRO A 258 31.60 -35.62 -18.00
N GLY A 259 32.07 -35.12 -19.14
CA GLY A 259 32.18 -35.86 -20.37
C GLY A 259 33.01 -37.13 -20.17
N ALA A 260 32.39 -38.27 -20.47
CA ALA A 260 33.05 -39.56 -20.54
C ALA A 260 34.24 -39.49 -21.49
N LYS A 261 35.45 -39.67 -20.98
CA LYS A 261 36.61 -39.95 -21.79
C LYS A 261 36.38 -41.28 -22.50
N LYS A 262 36.20 -41.26 -23.81
CA LYS A 262 36.36 -42.46 -24.65
C LYS A 262 37.86 -42.73 -24.78
N LYS A 263 38.23 -43.96 -24.45
CA LYS A 263 39.47 -44.58 -24.88
C LYS A 263 39.40 -44.88 -26.37
#